data_5469130dd2c16fc6fb07ebec699191de
#
_entry.id   5469130dd2c16fc6fb07ebec699191de
#
_cell.length_a   1.000
_cell.length_b   1.000
_cell.length_c   1.000
_cell.angle_alpha   90.00
_cell.angle_beta   90.00
_cell.angle_gamma   90.00
#
_symmetry.space_group_name_H-M   'P 1'
#
loop_
_entity.id
_entity.type
_entity.pdbx_description
1 polymer ?
#
loop_
_entity_poly.entity_id
_entity_poly.type
_entity_poly.pdbx_seq_one_letter_code
_entity_poly.pdbx_strand_id
1 'polypeptide(L)'
;METAYVLVQCKIAHEMEILKALLEIDFFKEAKGTFGYYDIFVKIEAYESTMIENIITTKIRTIPNVTATTTLSIIPEQDSTNG
;
A
#
# COMPACT_ATOMS: atom_id res chain seq x y z
N MET A 1 -5.70 4.87 15.20
CA MET A 1 -4.77 4.68 14.07
C MET A 1 -5.49 3.94 12.96
N GLU A 2 -5.42 4.48 11.77
CA GLU A 2 -6.07 3.88 10.61
C GLU A 2 -5.09 2.98 9.86
N THR A 3 -5.60 1.87 9.35
CA THR A 3 -4.79 0.92 8.57
C THR A 3 -5.42 0.73 7.20
N ALA A 4 -4.60 0.70 6.18
CA ALA A 4 -5.04 0.38 4.83
C ALA A 4 -4.05 -0.56 4.18
N TYR A 5 -4.55 -1.38 3.27
CA TYR A 5 -3.71 -2.24 2.45
C TYR A 5 -3.78 -1.73 1.02
N VAL A 6 -2.63 -1.67 0.37
CA VAL A 6 -2.56 -1.19 -1.01
C VAL A 6 -1.94 -2.28 -1.87
N LEU A 7 -2.61 -2.58 -2.97
CA LEU A 7 -2.10 -3.50 -3.97
C LEU A 7 -1.49 -2.66 -5.09
N VAL A 8 -0.22 -2.88 -5.36
CA VAL A 8 0.53 -2.07 -6.32
C VAL A 8 0.87 -2.90 -7.55
N GLN A 9 0.59 -2.35 -8.71
CA GLN A 9 0.94 -2.95 -9.98
C GLN A 9 2.06 -2.13 -10.61
N CYS A 10 3.06 -2.80 -11.17
CA CYS A 10 4.21 -2.12 -11.73
C CYS A 10 4.69 -2.80 -12.99
N LYS A 11 5.63 -2.15 -13.67
CA LYS A 11 6.25 -2.72 -14.87
C LYS A 11 7.12 -3.90 -14.50
N ILE A 12 7.16 -4.89 -15.39
CA ILE A 12 7.94 -6.11 -15.21
C ILE A 12 9.41 -5.75 -14.99
N ALA A 13 10.04 -6.47 -14.06
CA ALA A 13 11.45 -6.34 -13.70
C ALA A 13 11.79 -5.10 -12.86
N HIS A 14 10.78 -4.30 -12.45
CA HIS A 14 11.01 -3.14 -11.59
C HIS A 14 10.50 -3.34 -10.19
N GLU A 15 10.03 -4.53 -9.85
CA GLU A 15 9.42 -4.82 -8.54
C GLU A 15 10.37 -4.54 -7.39
N MET A 16 11.63 -4.95 -7.51
CA MET A 16 12.59 -4.79 -6.42
C MET A 16 12.91 -3.33 -6.14
N GLU A 17 13.01 -2.52 -7.17
CA GLU A 17 13.28 -1.10 -7.00
C GLU A 17 12.14 -0.42 -6.26
N ILE A 18 10.91 -0.76 -6.65
CA ILE A 18 9.71 -0.18 -6.05
C ILE A 18 9.57 -0.66 -4.61
N LEU A 19 9.82 -1.95 -4.36
CA LEU A 19 9.76 -2.49 -3.02
C LEU A 19 10.72 -1.78 -2.07
N LYS A 20 11.94 -1.51 -2.52
CA LYS A 20 12.92 -0.78 -1.73
C LYS A 20 12.45 0.64 -1.43
N ALA A 21 11.91 1.32 -2.44
CA ALA A 21 11.40 2.68 -2.27
C ALA A 21 10.26 2.71 -1.26
N LEU A 22 9.36 1.74 -1.32
CA LEU A 22 8.23 1.67 -0.39
C LEU A 22 8.69 1.44 1.05
N LEU A 23 9.67 0.58 1.24
CA LEU A 23 10.16 0.27 2.59
C LEU A 23 10.88 1.44 3.26
N GLU A 24 11.27 2.44 2.50
CA GLU A 24 11.90 3.64 3.05
C GLU A 24 10.90 4.67 3.54
N ILE A 25 9.61 4.48 3.27
CA ILE A 25 8.56 5.41 3.68
C ILE A 25 8.10 5.06 5.10
N ASP A 26 8.16 6.04 5.99
CA ASP A 26 7.92 5.83 7.43
C ASP A 26 6.56 5.24 7.78
N PHE A 27 5.54 5.57 7.01
CA PHE A 27 4.17 5.11 7.29
C PHE A 27 3.91 3.68 6.82
N PHE A 28 4.84 3.09 6.10
CA PHE A 28 4.65 1.76 5.52
C PHE A 28 5.22 0.71 6.48
N LYS A 29 4.34 -0.18 6.95
CA LYS A 29 4.73 -1.19 7.93
C LYS A 29 5.17 -2.49 7.30
N GLU A 30 4.63 -2.81 6.13
CA GLU A 30 5.01 -3.99 5.38
C GLU A 30 4.91 -3.70 3.89
N ALA A 31 5.80 -4.31 3.13
CA ALA A 31 5.71 -4.32 1.68
C ALA A 31 6.29 -5.64 1.20
N LYS A 32 5.53 -6.38 0.40
CA LYS A 32 5.92 -7.72 -0.05
C LYS A 32 5.56 -7.90 -1.51
N GLY A 33 6.39 -8.61 -2.24
CA GLY A 33 6.05 -9.06 -3.57
C GLY A 33 4.96 -10.12 -3.51
N THR A 34 4.11 -10.14 -4.52
CA THR A 34 3.03 -11.13 -4.61
C THR A 34 3.00 -11.74 -6.00
N PHE A 35 2.27 -12.85 -6.10
CA PHE A 35 2.00 -13.47 -7.40
C PHE A 35 0.60 -13.09 -7.85
N GLY A 36 0.39 -13.05 -9.16
CA GLY A 36 -0.91 -12.81 -9.73
C GLY A 36 -1.01 -11.45 -10.38
N TYR A 37 -2.19 -10.84 -10.31
CA TYR A 37 -2.48 -9.62 -11.02
C TYR A 37 -1.73 -8.42 -10.48
N TYR A 38 -1.55 -8.36 -9.16
CA TYR A 38 -0.79 -7.28 -8.52
C TYR A 38 0.58 -7.78 -8.11
N ASP A 39 1.54 -6.88 -8.14
CA ASP A 39 2.94 -7.25 -7.93
C ASP A 39 3.41 -7.06 -6.51
N ILE A 40 2.87 -6.07 -5.81
CA ILE A 40 3.32 -5.71 -4.46
C ILE A 40 2.13 -5.45 -3.56
N PHE A 41 2.23 -5.94 -2.34
CA PHE A 41 1.27 -5.72 -1.27
C PHE A 41 1.90 -4.80 -0.23
N VAL A 42 1.20 -3.74 0.18
CA VAL A 42 1.72 -2.77 1.13
C VAL A 42 0.72 -2.55 2.26
N LYS A 43 1.22 -2.51 3.49
CA LYS A 43 0.42 -2.14 4.65
C LYS A 43 0.82 -0.75 5.12
N ILE A 44 -0.15 0.14 5.22
CA ILE A 44 0.05 1.52 5.66
C ILE A 44 -0.70 1.76 6.95
N GLU A 45 -0.05 2.42 7.91
CA GLU A 45 -0.69 2.88 9.13
C GLU A 45 -0.48 4.38 9.27
N ALA A 46 -1.56 5.12 9.55
CA ALA A 46 -1.49 6.56 9.77
C ALA A 46 -2.58 6.95 10.77
N TYR A 47 -2.50 8.17 11.26
CA TYR A 47 -3.45 8.63 12.27
C TYR A 47 -4.84 8.83 11.71
N GLU A 48 -4.95 9.23 10.45
CA GLU A 48 -6.24 9.53 9.82
C GLU A 48 -6.30 8.94 8.41
N SER A 49 -7.50 8.61 7.97
CA SER A 49 -7.69 8.05 6.62
C SER A 49 -7.31 9.04 5.52
N THR A 50 -7.50 10.33 5.75
CA THR A 50 -7.09 11.35 4.79
C THR A 50 -5.58 11.36 4.57
N MET A 51 -4.81 11.08 5.62
CA MET A 51 -3.36 10.94 5.51
C MET A 51 -2.99 9.76 4.64
N ILE A 52 -3.72 8.65 4.78
CA ILE A 52 -3.47 7.45 3.97
C ILE A 52 -3.65 7.76 2.48
N GLU A 53 -4.75 8.40 2.12
CA GLU A 53 -5.00 8.77 0.74
C GLU A 53 -3.93 9.70 0.19
N ASN A 54 -3.52 10.67 1.00
CA ASN A 54 -2.47 11.60 0.60
C ASN A 54 -1.13 10.89 0.39
N ILE A 55 -0.80 9.95 1.28
CA ILE A 55 0.43 9.16 1.17
C ILE A 55 0.42 8.35 -0.13
N ILE A 56 -0.70 7.69 -0.43
CA ILE A 56 -0.81 6.91 -1.65
C ILE A 56 -0.59 7.79 -2.88
N THR A 57 -1.27 8.92 -2.93
CA THR A 57 -1.20 9.81 -4.08
C THR A 57 0.18 10.43 -4.24
N THR A 58 0.80 10.86 -3.14
CA THR A 58 2.04 11.62 -3.21
C THR A 58 3.30 10.77 -3.08
N LYS A 59 3.20 9.57 -2.49
CA LYS A 59 4.38 8.74 -2.23
C LYS A 59 4.43 7.48 -3.08
N ILE A 60 3.30 6.83 -3.29
CA ILE A 60 3.30 5.58 -4.08
C ILE A 60 3.18 5.87 -5.56
N ARG A 61 2.19 6.65 -5.96
CA ARG A 61 1.93 6.88 -7.38
C ARG A 61 3.03 7.66 -8.08
N THR A 62 3.85 8.35 -7.32
CA THR A 62 4.98 9.10 -7.88
C THR A 62 6.23 8.26 -8.05
N ILE A 63 6.25 7.02 -7.56
CA ILE A 63 7.38 6.12 -7.77
C ILE A 63 7.42 5.72 -9.25
N PRO A 64 8.56 5.87 -9.92
CA PRO A 64 8.67 5.46 -11.31
C PRO A 64 8.31 3.99 -11.51
N ASN A 65 7.62 3.69 -12.60
CA ASN A 65 7.23 2.35 -13.01
C ASN A 65 6.07 1.74 -12.24
N VAL A 66 5.47 2.47 -11.31
CA VAL A 66 4.18 2.09 -10.73
C VAL A 66 3.10 2.42 -11.75
N THR A 67 2.30 1.43 -12.15
CA THR A 67 1.30 1.60 -13.18
C THR A 67 -0.12 1.72 -12.63
N ALA A 68 -0.40 1.11 -11.48
CA ALA A 68 -1.72 1.19 -10.87
C ALA A 68 -1.65 0.85 -9.39
N THR A 69 -2.59 1.39 -8.62
CA THR A 69 -2.73 1.07 -7.21
C THR A 69 -4.21 0.85 -6.90
N THR A 70 -4.47 -0.08 -5.99
CA THR A 70 -5.82 -0.33 -5.47
C THR A 70 -5.74 -0.35 -3.96
N THR A 71 -6.56 0.47 -3.31
CA THR A 71 -6.55 0.59 -1.85
C THR A 71 -7.70 -0.21 -1.25
N LEU A 72 -7.37 -1.01 -0.23
CA LEU A 72 -8.34 -1.75 0.55
C LEU A 72 -8.30 -1.20 1.97
N SER A 73 -9.41 -0.67 2.45
CA SER A 73 -9.50 -0.14 3.80
C SER A 73 -10.17 -1.16 4.71
N ILE A 74 -9.70 -1.22 5.95
CA ILE A 74 -10.31 -2.07 6.96
C ILE A 74 -11.45 -1.28 7.60
N ILE A 75 -12.61 -1.91 7.71
CA ILE A 75 -13.76 -1.32 8.40
C ILE A 75 -13.78 -1.89 9.80
N PRO A 76 -13.52 -1.06 10.83
CA PRO A 76 -13.38 -1.56 12.20
C PRO A 76 -14.59 -2.33 12.72
N GLU A 77 -15.78 -1.95 12.30
CA GLU A 77 -17.00 -2.62 12.74
C GLU A 77 -17.03 -4.09 12.36
N GLN A 78 -16.38 -4.44 11.29
CA GLN A 78 -16.35 -5.83 10.85
C GLN A 78 -15.53 -6.71 11.78
N ASP A 79 -14.53 -6.14 12.41
CA ASP A 79 -13.71 -6.88 13.35
C ASP A 79 -14.50 -7.23 14.61
N SER A 80 -15.39 -6.35 15.03
CA SER A 80 -16.15 -6.55 16.25
C SER A 80 -17.34 -7.51 16.07
N THR A 81 -17.79 -7.70 14.84
CA THR A 81 -18.97 -8.54 14.61
C THR A 81 -18.71 -10.03 14.75
N ASN A 82 -17.48 -10.41 14.83
CA ASN A 82 -17.10 -11.81 14.98
C ASN A 82 -17.13 -12.28 16.41
N GLY A 83 -17.36 -11.35 17.29
CA GLY A 83 -17.43 -11.67 18.70
C GLY A 83 -18.60 -12.56 19.03
#